data_d888a5176f6842d9b45a5f2f08f7a320
#
_entry.id   d888a5176f6842d9b45a5f2f08f7a320
#
_cell.length_a   1.000
_cell.length_b   1.000
_cell.length_c   1.000
_cell.angle_alpha   90.00
_cell.angle_beta   90.00
_cell.angle_gamma   90.00
#
_symmetry.space_group_name_H-M   'P 1'
#
loop_
_entity.id
_entity.type
_entity.pdbx_description
1 polymer ?
#
loop_
_entity_poly.entity_id
_entity_poly.type
_entity_poly.pdbx_seq_one_letter_code
_entity_poly.pdbx_strand_id
1 'polypeptide(L)'
;TSLQPNEAKPIAPSALIADSVKVFIETGPAQGALANPSEPQALTTDEVKELVGMYAQAARNALEAGFDGVELHCANGYLVNQFISEHTNKRDDEYGGSLTNRLRFLKEIVAAVSDVVGPERLGVRFAPLFSSTDETRVYLGLVESNPHHTYIEAIKVLEQAGIAYLSIAEADWDNAPDLPEQFYQAARAEFSGRIIYAGKYTVEKAVAMLAKGYGDLFAFGRPFIANPDLPARIKNQWPLNEADTATMYGGTEQGYSDYPYYKND
;
A
#
# COMPACT_ATOMS: atom_id res chain seq x y z
N THR A 1 -13.82 3.60 0.37
CA THR A 1 -14.20 4.98 0.70
C THR A 1 -15.65 5.05 1.13
N SER A 2 -15.99 5.97 2.01
CA SER A 2 -17.34 6.09 2.56
C SER A 2 -18.31 6.88 1.67
N LEU A 3 -17.80 7.67 0.74
CA LEU A 3 -18.63 8.43 -0.20
C LEU A 3 -18.18 8.13 -1.63
N GLN A 4 -19.12 7.65 -2.40
CA GLN A 4 -18.99 7.41 -3.83
C GLN A 4 -19.82 8.42 -4.60
N PRO A 5 -19.51 8.71 -5.87
CA PRO A 5 -20.37 9.53 -6.71
C PRO A 5 -21.82 9.03 -6.69
N ASN A 6 -22.76 9.96 -6.61
CA ASN A 6 -24.20 9.68 -6.53
C ASN A 6 -24.63 8.83 -5.31
N GLU A 7 -23.89 8.93 -4.19
CA GLU A 7 -24.15 8.18 -2.96
C GLU A 7 -24.15 6.65 -3.17
N ALA A 8 -23.49 6.16 -4.20
CA ALA A 8 -23.35 4.73 -4.44
C ALA A 8 -22.63 4.06 -3.28
N LYS A 9 -23.03 2.84 -2.93
CA LYS A 9 -22.33 2.06 -1.91
C LYS A 9 -20.92 1.71 -2.39
N PRO A 10 -19.88 1.79 -1.53
CA PRO A 10 -18.58 1.23 -1.85
C PRO A 10 -18.69 -0.29 -2.03
N ILE A 11 -17.82 -0.86 -2.82
CA ILE A 11 -17.77 -2.30 -3.07
C ILE A 11 -16.70 -2.96 -2.20
N ALA A 12 -16.94 -4.21 -1.80
CA ALA A 12 -16.03 -5.00 -0.98
C ALA A 12 -16.22 -6.51 -1.23
N PRO A 13 -15.28 -7.38 -0.80
CA PRO A 13 -15.52 -8.82 -0.86
C PRO A 13 -16.71 -9.27 -0.01
N SER A 14 -17.01 -8.57 1.07
CA SER A 14 -18.12 -8.84 1.97
C SER A 14 -18.72 -7.55 2.51
N ALA A 15 -20.02 -7.53 2.84
CA ALA A 15 -20.74 -6.37 3.33
C ALA A 15 -20.42 -6.11 4.82
N LEU A 16 -19.19 -5.73 5.12
CA LEU A 16 -18.70 -5.45 6.47
C LEU A 16 -18.35 -3.97 6.61
N ILE A 17 -18.97 -3.29 7.56
CA ILE A 17 -18.66 -1.90 7.88
C ILE A 17 -17.30 -1.87 8.62
N ALA A 18 -16.42 -0.97 8.19
CA ALA A 18 -15.20 -0.67 8.93
C ALA A 18 -15.54 0.24 10.13
N ASP A 19 -16.06 -0.37 11.19
CA ASP A 19 -16.46 0.32 12.39
C ASP A 19 -15.33 1.09 13.10
N SER A 20 -14.87 1.48 13.87
CA SER A 20 -13.69 2.10 14.52
C SER A 20 -12.74 2.91 13.60
N VAL A 21 -13.09 3.11 12.33
CA VAL A 21 -12.37 4.02 11.43
C VAL A 21 -13.22 5.21 11.07
N LYS A 22 -12.55 6.34 10.86
CA LYS A 22 -13.17 7.54 10.27
C LYS A 22 -12.49 7.80 8.93
N VAL A 23 -13.25 8.25 7.96
CA VAL A 23 -12.73 8.69 6.67
C VAL A 23 -12.88 10.20 6.55
N PHE A 24 -11.85 10.84 6.02
CA PHE A 24 -11.90 12.25 5.71
C PHE A 24 -12.71 12.45 4.42
N ILE A 25 -13.67 13.35 4.46
CA ILE A 25 -14.45 13.78 3.31
C ILE A 25 -14.28 15.29 3.13
N GLU A 26 -14.05 15.69 1.91
CA GLU A 26 -14.01 17.09 1.54
C GLU A 26 -15.44 17.63 1.52
N THR A 27 -15.68 18.71 2.27
CA THR A 27 -17.00 19.36 2.38
C THR A 27 -17.05 20.72 1.68
N GLY A 28 -15.89 21.19 1.16
CA GLY A 28 -15.74 22.45 0.43
C GLY A 28 -14.25 22.76 0.22
N PRO A 29 -13.91 23.83 -0.52
CA PRO A 29 -12.53 24.22 -0.76
C PRO A 29 -11.73 24.37 0.56
N ALA A 30 -10.70 23.57 0.74
CA ALA A 30 -9.89 23.49 1.95
C ALA A 30 -10.67 23.19 3.25
N GLN A 31 -11.83 22.58 3.14
CA GLN A 31 -12.64 22.16 4.28
C GLN A 31 -12.94 20.67 4.18
N GLY A 32 -12.95 19.99 5.31
CA GLY A 32 -13.28 18.58 5.38
C GLY A 32 -13.77 18.16 6.75
N ALA A 33 -14.42 17.01 6.80
CA ALA A 33 -14.92 16.41 8.03
C ALA A 33 -14.59 14.92 8.07
N LEU A 34 -14.50 14.39 9.28
CA LEU A 34 -14.40 12.94 9.51
C LEU A 34 -15.80 12.33 9.54
N ALA A 35 -16.08 11.40 8.66
CA ALA A 35 -17.33 10.67 8.56
C ALA A 35 -17.16 9.19 8.89
N ASN A 36 -18.26 8.54 9.32
CA ASN A 36 -18.28 7.08 9.43
C ASN A 36 -18.32 6.47 8.02
N PRO A 37 -17.65 5.34 7.79
CA PRO A 37 -17.81 4.56 6.58
C PRO A 37 -19.25 4.09 6.41
N SER A 38 -19.72 4.09 5.18
CA SER A 38 -21.00 3.45 4.84
C SER A 38 -20.83 1.94 4.69
N GLU A 39 -21.93 1.20 4.86
CA GLU A 39 -21.95 -0.23 4.59
C GLU A 39 -21.61 -0.50 3.11
N PRO A 40 -20.60 -1.33 2.81
CA PRO A 40 -20.28 -1.67 1.44
C PRO A 40 -21.26 -2.69 0.87
N GLN A 41 -21.34 -2.74 -0.46
CA GLN A 41 -22.00 -3.83 -1.19
C GLN A 41 -20.99 -4.97 -1.37
N ALA A 42 -21.38 -6.20 -0.99
CA ALA A 42 -20.63 -7.39 -1.32
C ALA A 42 -20.72 -7.66 -2.83
N LEU A 43 -19.55 -7.89 -3.43
CA LEU A 43 -19.45 -8.23 -4.85
C LEU A 43 -19.93 -9.66 -5.11
N THR A 44 -20.66 -9.87 -6.21
CA THR A 44 -20.92 -11.20 -6.77
C THR A 44 -19.62 -11.73 -7.40
N THR A 45 -19.57 -13.04 -7.68
CA THR A 45 -18.42 -13.66 -8.36
C THR A 45 -18.18 -13.07 -9.75
N ASP A 46 -19.24 -12.76 -10.49
CA ASP A 46 -19.14 -12.17 -11.83
C ASP A 46 -18.65 -10.73 -11.76
N GLU A 47 -19.12 -9.92 -10.80
CA GLU A 47 -18.60 -8.56 -10.57
C GLU A 47 -17.11 -8.55 -10.18
N VAL A 48 -16.63 -9.58 -9.44
CA VAL A 48 -15.18 -9.71 -9.18
C VAL A 48 -14.41 -9.93 -10.48
N LYS A 49 -14.90 -10.77 -11.38
CA LYS A 49 -14.28 -11.01 -12.70
C LYS A 49 -14.30 -9.75 -13.58
N GLU A 50 -15.39 -8.98 -13.54
CA GLU A 50 -15.46 -7.68 -14.24
C GLU A 50 -14.43 -6.70 -13.70
N LEU A 51 -14.21 -6.65 -12.39
CA LEU A 51 -13.19 -5.80 -11.77
C LEU A 51 -11.78 -6.12 -12.27
N VAL A 52 -11.44 -7.39 -12.49
CA VAL A 52 -10.15 -7.76 -13.10
C VAL A 52 -9.96 -7.05 -14.44
N GLY A 53 -10.99 -7.00 -15.27
CA GLY A 53 -10.99 -6.25 -16.53
C GLY A 53 -10.84 -4.73 -16.33
N MET A 54 -11.43 -4.18 -15.29
CA MET A 54 -11.30 -2.75 -14.95
C MET A 54 -9.87 -2.38 -14.52
N TYR A 55 -9.18 -3.23 -13.76
CA TYR A 55 -7.75 -3.04 -13.45
C TYR A 55 -6.88 -3.05 -14.71
N ALA A 56 -7.12 -3.97 -15.63
CA ALA A 56 -6.44 -4.00 -16.92
C ALA A 56 -6.75 -2.73 -17.76
N GLN A 57 -7.99 -2.24 -17.74
CA GLN A 57 -8.34 -0.99 -18.42
C GLN A 57 -7.67 0.23 -17.79
N ALA A 58 -7.59 0.31 -16.47
CA ALA A 58 -6.87 1.37 -15.77
C ALA A 58 -5.38 1.38 -16.14
N ALA A 59 -4.77 0.20 -16.28
CA ALA A 59 -3.39 0.07 -16.74
C ALA A 59 -3.20 0.56 -18.19
N ARG A 60 -4.12 0.25 -19.11
CA ARG A 60 -4.11 0.82 -20.49
C ARG A 60 -4.19 2.34 -20.46
N ASN A 61 -5.11 2.90 -19.68
CA ASN A 61 -5.27 4.34 -19.56
C ASN A 61 -3.99 5.02 -19.02
N ALA A 62 -3.28 4.36 -18.06
CA ALA A 62 -2.02 4.87 -17.56
C ALA A 62 -0.93 4.92 -18.64
N LEU A 63 -0.80 3.85 -19.45
CA LEU A 63 0.15 3.86 -20.58
C LEU A 63 -0.20 4.91 -21.64
N GLU A 64 -1.49 5.05 -21.96
CA GLU A 64 -1.96 6.09 -22.90
C GLU A 64 -1.68 7.52 -22.38
N ALA A 65 -1.72 7.71 -21.07
CA ALA A 65 -1.36 8.96 -20.41
C ALA A 65 0.16 9.21 -20.34
N GLY A 66 0.99 8.25 -20.80
CA GLY A 66 2.44 8.38 -20.86
C GLY A 66 3.19 7.91 -19.60
N PHE A 67 2.55 7.16 -18.70
CA PHE A 67 3.25 6.55 -17.58
C PHE A 67 4.11 5.36 -18.05
N ASP A 68 5.27 5.16 -17.41
CA ASP A 68 6.20 4.08 -17.74
C ASP A 68 5.73 2.72 -17.19
N GLY A 69 4.94 2.71 -16.12
CA GLY A 69 4.42 1.52 -15.45
C GLY A 69 3.37 1.87 -14.41
N VAL A 70 2.90 0.88 -13.68
CA VAL A 70 1.87 1.03 -12.65
C VAL A 70 2.21 0.26 -11.38
N GLU A 71 1.68 0.71 -10.24
CA GLU A 71 1.75 -0.02 -8.97
C GLU A 71 0.33 -0.38 -8.51
N LEU A 72 0.08 -1.66 -8.25
CA LEU A 72 -1.16 -2.12 -7.63
C LEU A 72 -1.13 -1.87 -6.13
N HIS A 73 -2.10 -1.10 -5.66
CA HIS A 73 -2.25 -0.85 -4.24
C HIS A 73 -3.02 -1.98 -3.56
N CYS A 74 -2.29 -2.87 -2.93
CA CYS A 74 -2.81 -4.06 -2.26
C CYS A 74 -2.62 -3.99 -0.74
N ALA A 75 -2.71 -2.79 -0.17
CA ALA A 75 -2.32 -2.47 1.20
C ALA A 75 -3.41 -1.67 1.95
N ASN A 76 -3.19 -1.43 3.22
CA ASN A 76 -3.88 -0.44 4.06
C ASN A 76 -5.42 -0.62 4.13
N GLY A 77 -5.92 -1.85 4.03
CA GLY A 77 -7.35 -2.14 4.13
C GLY A 77 -8.17 -1.76 2.88
N TYR A 78 -7.52 -1.43 1.74
CA TYR A 78 -8.22 -1.19 0.48
C TYR A 78 -8.58 -2.50 -0.24
N LEU A 79 -9.30 -2.40 -1.35
CA LEU A 79 -10.06 -3.50 -1.94
C LEU A 79 -9.28 -4.81 -2.08
N VAL A 80 -8.07 -4.80 -2.65
CA VAL A 80 -7.28 -6.03 -2.83
C VAL A 80 -6.83 -6.60 -1.48
N ASN A 81 -6.41 -5.74 -0.53
CA ASN A 81 -6.09 -6.16 0.82
C ASN A 81 -7.31 -6.77 1.53
N GLN A 82 -8.51 -6.25 1.29
CA GLN A 82 -9.74 -6.82 1.83
C GLN A 82 -10.02 -8.24 1.31
N PHE A 83 -9.68 -8.55 0.05
CA PHE A 83 -9.77 -9.91 -0.46
C PHE A 83 -8.75 -10.86 0.18
N ILE A 84 -7.53 -10.39 0.43
CA ILE A 84 -6.46 -11.18 1.07
C ILE A 84 -6.81 -11.48 2.54
N SER A 85 -7.41 -10.51 3.24
CA SER A 85 -7.63 -10.59 4.68
C SER A 85 -8.76 -11.55 5.06
N GLU A 86 -8.47 -12.46 6.00
CA GLU A 86 -9.46 -13.37 6.61
C GLU A 86 -10.53 -12.63 7.43
N HIS A 87 -10.22 -11.40 7.87
CA HIS A 87 -11.14 -10.59 8.68
C HIS A 87 -12.22 -9.92 7.83
N THR A 88 -11.89 -9.52 6.62
CA THR A 88 -12.78 -8.76 5.73
C THR A 88 -13.35 -9.58 4.58
N ASN A 89 -12.73 -10.71 4.24
CA ASN A 89 -13.20 -11.65 3.24
C ASN A 89 -13.94 -12.83 3.91
N LYS A 90 -15.26 -12.78 3.93
CA LYS A 90 -16.15 -13.82 4.46
C LYS A 90 -16.90 -14.56 3.35
N ARG A 91 -16.34 -14.52 2.13
CA ARG A 91 -16.91 -15.23 0.98
C ARG A 91 -16.76 -16.74 1.10
N ASP A 92 -17.70 -17.47 0.53
CA ASP A 92 -17.73 -18.93 0.46
C ASP A 92 -17.56 -19.47 -0.98
N ASP A 93 -17.31 -18.56 -1.95
CA ASP A 93 -17.02 -18.89 -3.35
C ASP A 93 -15.49 -19.07 -3.61
N GLU A 94 -15.14 -19.13 -4.89
CA GLU A 94 -13.75 -19.31 -5.34
C GLU A 94 -12.79 -18.17 -4.96
N TYR A 95 -13.28 -17.03 -4.42
CA TYR A 95 -12.50 -15.90 -3.96
C TYR A 95 -12.41 -15.80 -2.43
N GLY A 96 -12.97 -16.76 -1.66
CA GLY A 96 -13.02 -16.74 -0.21
C GLY A 96 -12.65 -18.07 0.46
N GLY A 97 -12.67 -18.06 1.79
CA GLY A 97 -12.34 -19.23 2.61
C GLY A 97 -10.82 -19.48 2.70
N SER A 98 -10.28 -20.42 1.93
CA SER A 98 -8.86 -20.76 1.96
C SER A 98 -7.95 -19.61 1.53
N LEU A 99 -6.71 -19.58 2.02
CA LEU A 99 -5.74 -18.55 1.60
C LEU A 99 -5.55 -18.56 0.08
N THR A 100 -5.49 -19.71 -0.56
CA THR A 100 -5.38 -19.82 -2.02
C THR A 100 -6.53 -19.11 -2.74
N ASN A 101 -7.75 -19.24 -2.23
CA ASN A 101 -8.91 -18.55 -2.79
C ASN A 101 -8.87 -17.04 -2.51
N ARG A 102 -8.48 -16.63 -1.29
CA ARG A 102 -8.34 -15.22 -0.95
C ARG A 102 -7.27 -14.51 -1.78
N LEU A 103 -6.24 -15.22 -2.22
CA LEU A 103 -5.19 -14.73 -3.11
C LEU A 103 -5.57 -14.79 -4.60
N ARG A 104 -6.68 -15.41 -4.98
CA ARG A 104 -7.11 -15.54 -6.37
C ARG A 104 -7.31 -14.19 -7.05
N PHE A 105 -8.00 -13.26 -6.41
CA PHE A 105 -8.22 -11.91 -6.97
C PHE A 105 -6.89 -11.19 -7.22
N LEU A 106 -5.95 -11.23 -6.27
CA LEU A 106 -4.59 -10.70 -6.46
C LEU A 106 -3.91 -11.31 -7.68
N LYS A 107 -3.95 -12.65 -7.80
CA LYS A 107 -3.32 -13.38 -8.91
C LYS A 107 -3.90 -12.97 -10.26
N GLU A 108 -5.21 -12.86 -10.35
CA GLU A 108 -5.91 -12.53 -11.59
C GLU A 108 -5.66 -11.08 -12.03
N ILE A 109 -5.69 -10.10 -11.10
CA ILE A 109 -5.39 -8.70 -11.45
C ILE A 109 -3.91 -8.52 -11.83
N VAL A 110 -2.99 -9.20 -11.13
CA VAL A 110 -1.56 -9.17 -11.49
C VAL A 110 -1.35 -9.70 -12.90
N ALA A 111 -1.95 -10.84 -13.25
CA ALA A 111 -1.87 -11.40 -14.59
C ALA A 111 -2.45 -10.44 -15.64
N ALA A 112 -3.69 -9.95 -15.43
CA ALA A 112 -4.38 -9.09 -16.39
C ALA A 112 -3.69 -7.74 -16.59
N VAL A 113 -3.08 -7.17 -15.55
CA VAL A 113 -2.30 -5.93 -15.65
C VAL A 113 -0.95 -6.18 -16.30
N SER A 114 -0.26 -7.29 -15.96
CA SER A 114 1.00 -7.67 -16.60
C SER A 114 0.85 -7.90 -18.11
N ASP A 115 -0.28 -8.45 -18.56
CA ASP A 115 -0.59 -8.61 -19.99
C ASP A 115 -0.70 -7.27 -20.73
N VAL A 116 -0.99 -6.18 -20.01
CA VAL A 116 -1.11 -4.83 -20.58
C VAL A 116 0.22 -4.08 -20.56
N VAL A 117 0.90 -4.05 -19.41
CA VAL A 117 2.08 -3.17 -19.23
C VAL A 117 3.41 -3.91 -19.39
N GLY A 118 3.41 -5.25 -19.35
CA GLY A 118 4.58 -6.07 -19.13
C GLY A 118 4.87 -6.24 -17.64
N PRO A 119 5.25 -7.44 -17.17
CA PRO A 119 5.55 -7.68 -15.76
C PRO A 119 6.70 -6.80 -15.25
N GLU A 120 7.66 -6.45 -16.11
CA GLU A 120 8.80 -5.58 -15.82
C GLU A 120 8.42 -4.10 -15.57
N ARG A 121 7.14 -3.74 -15.75
CA ARG A 121 6.58 -2.40 -15.49
C ARG A 121 5.47 -2.41 -14.45
N LEU A 122 5.29 -3.54 -13.77
CA LEU A 122 4.30 -3.70 -12.71
C LEU A 122 4.98 -3.76 -11.34
N GLY A 123 4.57 -2.90 -10.42
CA GLY A 123 4.86 -3.01 -9.00
C GLY A 123 3.62 -3.40 -8.20
N VAL A 124 3.82 -3.97 -7.03
CA VAL A 124 2.74 -4.25 -6.08
C VAL A 124 3.11 -3.77 -4.70
N ARG A 125 2.17 -3.08 -4.02
CA ARG A 125 2.37 -2.59 -2.66
C ARG A 125 1.55 -3.40 -1.66
N PHE A 126 2.24 -3.94 -0.63
CA PHE A 126 1.64 -4.56 0.55
C PHE A 126 1.89 -3.74 1.82
N ALA A 127 1.08 -3.97 2.84
CA ALA A 127 1.30 -3.46 4.20
C ALA A 127 1.01 -4.61 5.20
N PRO A 128 1.95 -5.54 5.38
CA PRO A 128 1.80 -6.61 6.37
C PRO A 128 1.77 -6.01 7.77
N LEU A 129 0.82 -6.46 8.59
CA LEU A 129 0.70 -6.06 9.98
C LEU A 129 1.06 -7.22 10.89
N PHE A 130 1.93 -6.95 11.83
CA PHE A 130 2.31 -7.87 12.89
C PHE A 130 1.97 -7.24 14.24
N SER A 131 1.70 -8.07 15.22
CA SER A 131 1.53 -7.65 16.62
C SER A 131 2.56 -8.32 17.48
N SER A 132 3.08 -7.62 18.46
CA SER A 132 3.94 -8.18 19.50
C SER A 132 3.14 -8.72 20.70
N THR A 133 1.82 -8.57 20.65
CA THR A 133 0.86 -8.98 21.68
C THR A 133 -0.28 -9.78 21.02
N ASP A 134 -1.24 -10.24 21.80
CA ASP A 134 -2.46 -10.88 21.29
C ASP A 134 -3.47 -9.87 20.68
N GLU A 135 -3.07 -8.63 20.48
CA GLU A 135 -3.91 -7.62 19.84
C GLU A 135 -4.16 -7.97 18.37
N THR A 136 -5.43 -7.99 18.01
CA THR A 136 -5.87 -8.27 16.64
C THR A 136 -5.95 -7.01 15.78
N ARG A 137 -5.74 -5.84 16.36
CA ARG A 137 -5.77 -4.55 15.66
C ARG A 137 -4.49 -3.76 15.91
N VAL A 138 -3.87 -3.33 14.84
CA VAL A 138 -2.71 -2.44 14.84
C VAL A 138 -3.06 -1.25 13.95
N TYR A 139 -3.04 -0.05 14.49
CA TYR A 139 -3.44 1.17 13.79
C TYR A 139 -4.86 1.03 13.21
N LEU A 140 -5.06 1.20 11.91
CA LEU A 140 -6.34 1.04 11.22
C LEU A 140 -6.55 -0.37 10.64
N GLY A 141 -5.57 -1.26 10.79
CA GLY A 141 -5.59 -2.59 10.21
C GLY A 141 -5.90 -3.70 11.20
N LEU A 142 -6.25 -4.85 10.66
CA LEU A 142 -6.43 -6.09 11.41
C LEU A 142 -5.25 -7.01 11.12
N VAL A 143 -4.69 -7.57 12.18
CA VAL A 143 -3.58 -8.52 12.09
C VAL A 143 -4.16 -9.89 11.73
N GLU A 144 -3.67 -10.47 10.65
CA GLU A 144 -4.02 -11.84 10.25
C GLU A 144 -3.63 -12.84 11.35
N SER A 145 -4.32 -13.97 11.47
CA SER A 145 -3.94 -15.03 12.43
C SER A 145 -2.53 -15.57 12.17
N ASN A 146 -2.09 -15.56 10.90
CA ASN A 146 -0.72 -15.88 10.52
C ASN A 146 -0.24 -14.90 9.43
N PRO A 147 0.14 -13.66 9.79
CA PRO A 147 0.53 -12.65 8.83
C PRO A 147 1.78 -13.05 8.03
N HIS A 148 2.72 -13.75 8.66
CA HIS A 148 3.91 -14.25 7.98
C HIS A 148 3.52 -15.17 6.82
N HIS A 149 2.73 -16.20 7.07
CA HIS A 149 2.29 -17.14 6.04
C HIS A 149 1.45 -16.45 4.95
N THR A 150 0.48 -15.62 5.35
CA THR A 150 -0.40 -14.93 4.40
C THR A 150 0.39 -14.09 3.39
N TYR A 151 1.32 -13.26 3.86
CA TYR A 151 2.06 -12.37 2.97
C TYR A 151 3.21 -13.05 2.24
N ILE A 152 3.83 -14.11 2.79
CA ILE A 152 4.81 -14.90 2.04
C ILE A 152 4.14 -15.66 0.89
N GLU A 153 2.96 -16.24 1.08
CA GLU A 153 2.21 -16.85 -0.03
C GLU A 153 1.77 -15.81 -1.08
N ALA A 154 1.38 -14.60 -0.65
CA ALA A 154 1.11 -13.50 -1.58
C ALA A 154 2.36 -13.10 -2.38
N ILE A 155 3.54 -13.03 -1.75
CA ILE A 155 4.81 -12.72 -2.40
C ILE A 155 5.17 -13.79 -3.44
N LYS A 156 4.94 -15.08 -3.18
CA LYS A 156 5.14 -16.15 -4.16
C LYS A 156 4.29 -15.99 -5.41
N VAL A 157 3.05 -15.47 -5.27
CA VAL A 157 2.21 -15.14 -6.44
C VAL A 157 2.89 -14.07 -7.30
N LEU A 158 3.50 -13.06 -6.67
CA LEU A 158 4.18 -11.97 -7.38
C LEU A 158 5.48 -12.44 -8.04
N GLU A 159 6.26 -13.28 -7.36
CA GLU A 159 7.48 -13.90 -7.93
C GLU A 159 7.14 -14.72 -9.17
N GLN A 160 6.10 -15.55 -9.11
CA GLN A 160 5.65 -16.36 -10.26
C GLN A 160 5.21 -15.51 -11.46
N ALA A 161 4.69 -14.31 -11.19
CA ALA A 161 4.30 -13.35 -12.22
C ALA A 161 5.48 -12.55 -12.80
N GLY A 162 6.65 -12.58 -12.15
CA GLY A 162 7.85 -11.90 -12.60
C GLY A 162 7.76 -10.37 -12.59
N ILE A 163 7.02 -9.78 -11.64
CA ILE A 163 6.80 -8.34 -11.57
C ILE A 163 8.11 -7.58 -11.25
N ALA A 164 8.15 -6.29 -11.60
CA ALA A 164 9.33 -5.45 -11.45
C ALA A 164 9.79 -5.27 -10.00
N TYR A 165 8.86 -5.02 -9.10
CA TYR A 165 9.19 -4.78 -7.70
C TYR A 165 8.02 -5.04 -6.75
N LEU A 166 8.41 -5.35 -5.52
CA LEU A 166 7.53 -5.42 -4.35
C LEU A 166 7.78 -4.19 -3.47
N SER A 167 6.74 -3.42 -3.17
CA SER A 167 6.77 -2.32 -2.21
C SER A 167 6.12 -2.77 -0.90
N ILE A 168 6.83 -2.67 0.21
CA ILE A 168 6.33 -3.03 1.54
C ILE A 168 6.24 -1.76 2.39
N ALA A 169 5.00 -1.37 2.72
CA ALA A 169 4.78 -0.32 3.69
C ALA A 169 4.74 -0.94 5.08
N GLU A 170 5.73 -0.60 5.90
CA GLU A 170 5.65 -0.84 7.33
C GLU A 170 4.68 0.18 7.92
N ALA A 171 3.81 -0.26 8.84
CA ALA A 171 2.94 0.66 9.55
C ALA A 171 3.81 1.58 10.42
N ASP A 172 3.87 2.85 10.07
CA ASP A 172 4.69 3.84 10.75
C ASP A 172 3.86 4.88 11.52
N TRP A 173 2.58 4.69 11.53
CA TRP A 173 1.61 5.50 12.25
C TRP A 173 1.48 4.93 13.65
N ASP A 174 1.57 5.80 14.65
CA ASP A 174 1.44 5.45 16.05
C ASP A 174 2.48 4.39 16.53
N ASN A 175 2.02 3.36 17.20
CA ASN A 175 2.84 2.35 17.87
C ASN A 175 2.88 1.01 17.13
N ALA A 176 2.63 0.98 15.82
CA ALA A 176 2.73 -0.26 15.08
C ALA A 176 4.14 -0.86 15.21
N PRO A 177 4.27 -2.15 15.52
CA PRO A 177 5.56 -2.80 15.66
C PRO A 177 6.28 -2.88 14.30
N ASP A 178 7.61 -2.86 14.37
CA ASP A 178 8.43 -3.17 13.20
C ASP A 178 8.13 -4.60 12.69
N LEU A 179 8.39 -4.83 11.40
CA LEU A 179 8.31 -6.17 10.85
C LEU A 179 9.37 -7.08 11.50
N PRO A 180 9.03 -8.34 11.83
CA PRO A 180 9.99 -9.28 12.36
C PRO A 180 11.14 -9.55 11.38
N GLU A 181 12.38 -9.70 11.88
CA GLU A 181 13.55 -9.97 11.02
C GLU A 181 13.35 -11.22 10.14
N GLN A 182 12.68 -12.24 10.66
CA GLN A 182 12.34 -13.44 9.91
C GLN A 182 11.46 -13.16 8.69
N PHE A 183 10.61 -12.13 8.75
CA PHE A 183 9.80 -11.73 7.60
C PHE A 183 10.64 -11.08 6.50
N TYR A 184 11.59 -10.21 6.83
CA TYR A 184 12.51 -9.64 5.84
C TYR A 184 13.33 -10.72 5.14
N GLN A 185 13.84 -11.69 5.90
CA GLN A 185 14.59 -12.83 5.38
C GLN A 185 13.74 -13.66 4.42
N ALA A 186 12.52 -14.02 4.83
CA ALA A 186 11.61 -14.81 4.02
C ALA A 186 11.15 -14.06 2.76
N ALA A 187 10.78 -12.79 2.89
CA ALA A 187 10.39 -11.96 1.74
C ALA A 187 11.52 -11.88 0.69
N ARG A 188 12.77 -11.69 1.13
CA ARG A 188 13.92 -11.67 0.24
C ARG A 188 14.24 -13.05 -0.38
N ALA A 189 14.03 -14.13 0.37
CA ALA A 189 14.25 -15.48 -0.14
C ALA A 189 13.23 -15.88 -1.22
N GLU A 190 11.99 -15.41 -1.09
CA GLU A 190 10.89 -15.76 -2.00
C GLU A 190 10.73 -14.79 -3.18
N PHE A 191 11.32 -13.61 -3.14
CA PHE A 191 11.18 -12.61 -4.20
C PHE A 191 12.55 -12.19 -4.76
N SER A 192 12.80 -12.53 -6.02
CA SER A 192 14.07 -12.24 -6.70
C SER A 192 14.16 -10.81 -7.25
N GLY A 193 13.01 -10.14 -7.46
CA GLY A 193 12.92 -8.77 -7.95
C GLY A 193 13.35 -7.72 -6.92
N ARG A 194 13.09 -6.45 -7.19
CA ARG A 194 13.44 -5.36 -6.28
C ARG A 194 12.45 -5.25 -5.13
N ILE A 195 12.95 -5.10 -3.91
CA ILE A 195 12.13 -4.84 -2.71
C ILE A 195 12.36 -3.41 -2.25
N ILE A 196 11.26 -2.66 -2.14
CA ILE A 196 11.22 -1.28 -1.65
C ILE A 196 10.53 -1.29 -0.29
N TYR A 197 11.20 -0.81 0.75
CA TYR A 197 10.59 -0.62 2.06
C TYR A 197 10.25 0.85 2.31
N ALA A 198 9.09 1.09 2.90
CA ALA A 198 8.63 2.40 3.36
C ALA A 198 8.16 2.32 4.80
N GLY A 199 8.43 3.34 5.60
CA GLY A 199 8.01 3.39 7.01
C GLY A 199 8.84 4.39 7.79
N LYS A 200 9.16 4.09 9.04
CA LYS A 200 10.03 4.92 9.90
C LYS A 200 11.51 4.71 9.58
N TYR A 201 11.89 4.83 8.31
CA TYR A 201 13.29 4.68 7.92
C TYR A 201 14.07 5.96 8.18
N THR A 202 15.19 5.80 8.89
CA THR A 202 16.31 6.75 8.85
C THR A 202 17.33 6.29 7.81
N VAL A 203 18.27 7.14 7.49
CA VAL A 203 19.37 6.78 6.56
C VAL A 203 20.17 5.59 7.12
N GLU A 204 20.44 5.59 8.43
CA GLU A 204 21.19 4.54 9.12
C GLU A 204 20.45 3.18 9.07
N LYS A 205 19.12 3.19 9.36
CA LYS A 205 18.28 1.98 9.25
C LYS A 205 18.28 1.46 7.80
N ALA A 206 18.13 2.34 6.82
CA ALA A 206 18.15 1.98 5.40
C ALA A 206 19.49 1.36 4.98
N VAL A 207 20.61 1.96 5.37
CA VAL A 207 21.97 1.42 5.10
C VAL A 207 22.18 0.06 5.75
N ALA A 208 21.72 -0.13 7.00
CA ALA A 208 21.81 -1.41 7.68
C ALA A 208 20.99 -2.50 6.98
N MET A 209 19.79 -2.16 6.49
CA MET A 209 18.93 -3.09 5.74
C MET A 209 19.53 -3.46 4.37
N LEU A 210 20.13 -2.48 3.67
CA LEU A 210 20.90 -2.74 2.44
C LEU A 210 22.09 -3.68 2.69
N ALA A 211 22.85 -3.45 3.77
CA ALA A 211 23.99 -4.29 4.12
C ALA A 211 23.58 -5.73 4.44
N LYS A 212 22.38 -5.94 5.00
CA LYS A 212 21.80 -7.27 5.24
C LYS A 212 21.22 -7.92 3.98
N GLY A 213 21.08 -7.17 2.88
CA GLY A 213 20.48 -7.63 1.64
C GLY A 213 18.96 -7.83 1.72
N TYR A 214 18.28 -7.22 2.70
CA TYR A 214 16.84 -7.40 2.87
C TYR A 214 15.99 -6.56 1.92
N GLY A 215 16.50 -5.40 1.50
CA GLY A 215 15.82 -4.50 0.56
C GLY A 215 16.81 -3.88 -0.42
N ASP A 216 16.30 -3.38 -1.52
CA ASP A 216 17.08 -2.71 -2.58
C ASP A 216 16.91 -1.19 -2.53
N LEU A 217 15.73 -0.71 -2.10
CA LEU A 217 15.35 0.71 -2.10
C LEU A 217 14.55 1.03 -0.82
N PHE A 218 14.60 2.31 -0.44
CA PHE A 218 13.86 2.81 0.73
C PHE A 218 13.12 4.09 0.36
N ALA A 219 11.83 4.14 0.66
CA ALA A 219 10.98 5.27 0.36
C ALA A 219 10.83 6.18 1.58
N PHE A 220 11.05 7.47 1.37
CA PHE A 220 10.90 8.53 2.36
C PHE A 220 9.72 9.42 1.95
N GLY A 221 8.64 9.45 2.73
CA GLY A 221 7.47 10.29 2.45
C GLY A 221 7.62 11.69 3.05
N ARG A 222 7.33 11.82 4.35
CA ARG A 222 7.33 13.13 5.05
C ARG A 222 8.61 13.94 4.92
N PRO A 223 9.81 13.35 5.05
CA PRO A 223 11.04 14.12 4.81
C PRO A 223 11.12 14.67 3.39
N PHE A 224 10.55 14.01 2.40
CA PHE A 224 10.58 14.47 1.01
C PHE A 224 9.65 15.67 0.76
N ILE A 225 8.56 15.79 1.53
CA ILE A 225 7.67 16.97 1.45
C ILE A 225 8.47 18.25 1.73
N ALA A 226 9.24 18.25 2.82
CA ALA A 226 9.99 19.44 3.25
C ALA A 226 11.37 19.61 2.59
N ASN A 227 11.82 18.63 1.82
CA ASN A 227 13.15 18.63 1.22
C ASN A 227 13.06 18.15 -0.25
N PRO A 228 12.80 19.06 -1.20
CA PRO A 228 12.69 18.69 -2.62
C PRO A 228 13.99 18.09 -3.19
N ASP A 229 15.12 18.34 -2.53
CA ASP A 229 16.45 17.83 -2.82
C ASP A 229 16.94 16.76 -1.82
N LEU A 230 16.02 16.05 -1.17
CA LEU A 230 16.33 15.08 -0.11
C LEU A 230 17.49 14.11 -0.45
N PRO A 231 17.57 13.51 -1.66
CA PRO A 231 18.70 12.63 -1.99
C PRO A 231 20.04 13.35 -1.95
N ALA A 232 20.12 14.61 -2.40
CA ALA A 232 21.33 15.40 -2.34
C ALA A 232 21.70 15.76 -0.90
N ARG A 233 20.73 16.14 -0.08
CA ARG A 233 20.94 16.42 1.35
C ARG A 233 21.46 15.19 2.07
N ILE A 234 20.87 14.02 1.86
CA ILE A 234 21.36 12.76 2.44
C ILE A 234 22.79 12.47 1.99
N LYS A 235 23.07 12.54 0.67
CA LYS A 235 24.38 12.26 0.12
C LYS A 235 25.50 13.15 0.67
N ASN A 236 25.18 14.43 0.86
CA ASN A 236 26.16 15.43 1.31
C ASN A 236 26.08 15.74 2.81
N GLN A 237 25.22 15.04 3.55
CA GLN A 237 24.98 15.27 4.98
C GLN A 237 24.54 16.71 5.29
N TRP A 238 23.78 17.31 4.39
CA TRP A 238 23.23 18.65 4.62
C TRP A 238 22.03 18.63 5.58
N PRO A 239 21.77 19.70 6.31
CA PRO A 239 20.63 19.77 7.22
C PRO A 239 19.31 19.62 6.47
N LEU A 240 18.36 18.94 7.11
CA LEU A 240 17.00 18.79 6.58
C LEU A 240 16.11 19.93 7.07
N ASN A 241 15.18 20.38 6.21
CA ASN A 241 14.07 21.20 6.63
C ASN A 241 13.09 20.36 7.44
N GLU A 242 12.48 20.94 8.45
CA GLU A 242 11.37 20.33 9.17
C GLU A 242 10.06 20.56 8.43
N ALA A 243 9.22 19.53 8.35
CA ALA A 243 7.91 19.65 7.72
C ALA A 243 6.90 20.26 8.70
N ASP A 244 6.15 21.25 8.24
CA ASP A 244 4.99 21.75 8.98
C ASP A 244 3.81 20.78 8.83
N THR A 245 3.53 20.04 9.90
CA THR A 245 2.47 19.02 9.91
C THR A 245 1.07 19.61 9.73
N ALA A 246 0.87 20.90 9.99
CA ALA A 246 -0.42 21.56 9.82
C ALA A 246 -0.77 21.83 8.35
N THR A 247 0.26 21.93 7.48
CA THR A 247 0.10 22.24 6.06
C THR A 247 0.41 21.08 5.13
N MET A 248 0.90 19.96 5.67
CA MET A 248 1.38 18.79 4.95
C MET A 248 0.31 18.10 4.08
N TYR A 249 -0.95 18.17 4.48
CA TYR A 249 -2.07 17.51 3.79
C TYR A 249 -3.28 18.45 3.68
N GLY A 250 -3.95 18.41 2.53
CA GLY A 250 -5.24 19.10 2.34
C GLY A 250 -5.17 20.63 2.23
N GLY A 251 -3.99 21.18 1.97
CA GLY A 251 -3.75 22.61 1.81
C GLY A 251 -3.60 23.08 0.36
N THR A 252 -2.93 24.20 0.23
CA THR A 252 -2.48 24.78 -1.04
C THR A 252 -1.02 24.38 -1.29
N GLU A 253 -0.29 25.17 -2.11
CA GLU A 253 1.17 25.02 -2.26
C GLU A 253 1.96 25.28 -0.98
N GLN A 254 1.41 26.07 -0.03
CA GLN A 254 2.08 26.40 1.22
C GLN A 254 2.34 25.15 2.08
N GLY A 255 3.60 24.93 2.42
CA GLY A 255 4.04 23.80 3.23
C GLY A 255 4.00 22.45 2.50
N TYR A 256 3.79 22.46 1.17
CA TYR A 256 3.77 21.26 0.35
C TYR A 256 4.75 21.34 -0.84
N SER A 257 4.79 22.43 -1.57
CA SER A 257 5.67 22.60 -2.73
C SER A 257 6.55 23.83 -2.71
N ASP A 258 6.52 24.62 -1.64
CA ASP A 258 7.24 25.89 -1.46
C ASP A 258 8.51 25.78 -0.60
N TYR A 259 8.89 24.58 -0.14
CA TYR A 259 10.11 24.36 0.60
C TYR A 259 11.36 24.64 -0.23
N PRO A 260 12.38 25.32 0.35
CA PRO A 260 13.57 25.69 -0.39
C PRO A 260 14.53 24.52 -0.60
N TYR A 261 15.20 24.54 -1.73
CA TYR A 261 16.42 23.75 -1.94
C TYR A 261 17.52 24.22 -0.97
N TYR A 262 18.44 23.32 -0.63
CA TYR A 262 19.61 23.67 0.13
C TYR A 262 20.49 24.65 -0.66
N LYS A 263 20.92 25.74 0.00
CA LYS A 263 21.88 26.70 -0.56
C LYS A 263 23.14 26.62 0.26
N ASN A 264 24.28 26.39 -0.41
CA ASN A 264 25.58 26.65 0.20
C ASN A 264 25.76 28.18 0.21
N ASP A 265 25.76 28.78 1.40
CA ASP A 265 26.21 30.16 1.58
C ASP A 265 27.72 30.28 1.42
#